data_ea21787bcd9febbdc4e6eb2435a2954b
#
_entry.id   ea21787bcd9febbdc4e6eb2435a2954b
#
_cell.length_a   1.000
_cell.length_b   1.000
_cell.length_c   1.000
_cell.angle_alpha   90.00
_cell.angle_beta   90.00
_cell.angle_gamma   90.00
#
_symmetry.space_group_name_H-M   'P 1'
#
loop_
_entity.id
_entity.type
_entity.pdbx_description
1 polymer ?
#
loop_
_entity_poly.entity_id
_entity_poly.type
_entity_poly.pdbx_seq_one_letter_code
_entity_poly.pdbx_strand_id
1 'polypeptide(L)'
;MNAIQQVIQKQKQNGYRCLIGYITTGDPSPLQTLEIVDALIRGGVDILELGLPFSDPIADGPTIQNASLRALKAGTTPKCVLEIVKQIKTKQDIPLVIMTYYNPVFKYGVKRFLIDAKMAGVNGFIIPDLPIEEADEYRQAAKTAQIETIFLASPATSPQRLQRIVDASSGFLYLVSRFGVTGIQTSVEDTTVNLIKKVQPFTSGKIPLAVGFGISKPEHVKRVISAGADAVIVGSAFINIVQRSAQNHGTTLKELELAASTLKVATKV
;
A
#
# COMPACT_ATOMS: atom_id res chain seq x y z
N MET A 1 -4.48 -18.77 6.69
CA MET A 1 -4.78 -17.33 6.44
C MET A 1 -3.67 -16.53 7.07
N ASN A 2 -3.03 -15.62 6.31
CA ASN A 2 -1.94 -14.77 6.78
C ASN A 2 -2.47 -13.52 7.53
N ALA A 3 -1.58 -12.77 8.21
CA ALA A 3 -1.96 -11.62 9.03
C ALA A 3 -2.72 -10.53 8.24
N ILE A 4 -2.35 -10.28 6.99
CA ILE A 4 -3.02 -9.31 6.11
C ILE A 4 -4.48 -9.74 5.88
N GLN A 5 -4.68 -11.00 5.46
CA GLN A 5 -6.02 -11.54 5.20
C GLN A 5 -6.88 -11.62 6.46
N GLN A 6 -6.28 -11.92 7.63
CA GLN A 6 -6.99 -11.95 8.91
C GLN A 6 -7.58 -10.57 9.26
N VAL A 7 -6.79 -9.50 9.08
CA VAL A 7 -7.28 -8.13 9.33
C VAL A 7 -8.39 -7.77 8.35
N ILE A 8 -8.23 -8.07 7.06
CA ILE A 8 -9.27 -7.79 6.05
C ILE A 8 -10.57 -8.52 6.39
N GLN A 9 -10.48 -9.79 6.78
CA GLN A 9 -11.66 -10.57 7.16
C GLN A 9 -12.31 -10.06 8.46
N LYS A 10 -11.51 -9.71 9.46
CA LYS A 10 -12.01 -9.11 10.71
C LYS A 10 -12.78 -7.82 10.45
N GLN A 11 -12.26 -6.93 9.60
CA GLN A 11 -12.96 -5.70 9.24
C GLN A 11 -14.29 -6.01 8.54
N LYS A 12 -14.29 -6.97 7.62
CA LYS A 12 -15.50 -7.41 6.92
C LYS A 12 -16.58 -7.94 7.89
N GLN A 13 -16.19 -8.72 8.89
CA GLN A 13 -17.11 -9.21 9.93
C GLN A 13 -17.68 -8.08 10.79
N ASN A 14 -16.94 -6.99 10.98
CA ASN A 14 -17.36 -5.81 11.72
C ASN A 14 -18.21 -4.84 10.89
N GLY A 15 -18.55 -5.16 9.64
CA GLY A 15 -19.31 -4.28 8.74
C GLY A 15 -18.48 -3.17 8.11
N TYR A 16 -17.16 -3.32 8.06
CA TYR A 16 -16.24 -2.38 7.42
C TYR A 16 -15.42 -3.06 6.32
N ARG A 17 -14.73 -2.23 5.51
CA ARG A 17 -13.63 -2.68 4.66
C ARG A 17 -12.31 -2.11 5.19
N CYS A 18 -11.18 -2.69 4.74
CA CYS A 18 -9.88 -2.23 5.20
C CYS A 18 -9.49 -0.89 4.58
N LEU A 19 -8.90 -0.03 5.42
CA LEU A 19 -8.16 1.15 5.01
C LEU A 19 -6.67 0.83 5.08
N ILE A 20 -5.99 0.85 3.94
CA ILE A 20 -4.53 0.71 3.82
C ILE A 20 -3.94 2.10 3.64
N GLY A 21 -3.04 2.48 4.54
CA GLY A 21 -2.38 3.79 4.50
C GLY A 21 -0.96 3.66 3.96
N TYR A 22 -0.67 4.34 2.83
CA TYR A 22 0.70 4.44 2.30
C TYR A 22 1.38 5.70 2.79
N ILE A 23 2.63 5.54 3.21
CA ILE A 23 3.58 6.65 3.45
C ILE A 23 4.96 6.28 2.91
N THR A 24 5.77 7.29 2.56
CA THR A 24 7.18 7.08 2.26
C THR A 24 7.98 7.08 3.55
N THR A 25 8.63 5.96 3.86
CA THR A 25 9.42 5.80 5.10
C THR A 25 10.62 6.75 5.07
N GLY A 26 10.78 7.51 6.14
CA GLY A 26 11.84 8.51 6.24
C GLY A 26 11.47 9.90 5.71
N ASP A 27 10.24 10.10 5.27
CA ASP A 27 9.71 11.41 4.85
C ASP A 27 8.88 12.05 5.99
N PRO A 28 9.19 13.23 6.49
CA PRO A 28 10.33 14.08 6.15
C PRO A 28 11.64 13.66 6.88
N SER A 29 11.56 12.77 7.86
CA SER A 29 12.71 12.15 8.53
C SER A 29 12.38 10.78 9.10
N PRO A 30 13.39 9.91 9.34
CA PRO A 30 13.19 8.60 9.97
C PRO A 30 12.47 8.66 11.33
N LEU A 31 12.81 9.62 12.17
CA LEU A 31 12.20 9.79 13.50
C LEU A 31 10.72 10.16 13.40
N GLN A 32 10.37 11.09 12.52
CA GLN A 32 8.98 11.54 12.34
C GLN A 32 8.09 10.46 11.70
N THR A 33 8.68 9.49 11.00
CA THR A 33 7.92 8.35 10.45
C THR A 33 7.15 7.61 11.52
N LEU A 34 7.71 7.41 12.71
CA LEU A 34 7.04 6.69 13.80
C LEU A 34 5.81 7.44 14.32
N GLU A 35 5.90 8.75 14.46
CA GLU A 35 4.79 9.59 14.92
C GLU A 35 3.68 9.69 13.86
N ILE A 36 4.06 9.74 12.58
CA ILE A 36 3.15 9.69 11.44
C ILE A 36 2.38 8.36 11.42
N VAL A 37 3.08 7.25 11.61
CA VAL A 37 2.49 5.91 11.72
C VAL A 37 1.50 5.85 12.87
N ASP A 38 1.88 6.32 14.06
CA ASP A 38 1.00 6.33 15.22
C ASP A 38 -0.27 7.17 14.98
N ALA A 39 -0.16 8.32 14.31
CA ALA A 39 -1.31 9.15 13.95
C ALA A 39 -2.25 8.45 12.97
N LEU A 40 -1.72 7.77 11.94
CA LEU A 40 -2.53 7.00 10.98
C LEU A 40 -3.25 5.84 11.65
N ILE A 41 -2.59 5.12 12.58
CA ILE A 41 -3.20 4.02 13.33
C ILE A 41 -4.33 4.54 14.23
N ARG A 42 -4.12 5.64 14.96
CA ARG A 42 -5.18 6.27 15.76
C ARG A 42 -6.36 6.72 14.89
N GLY A 43 -6.09 7.16 13.65
CA GLY A 43 -7.10 7.48 12.66
C GLY A 43 -7.82 6.26 12.05
N GLY A 44 -7.43 5.03 12.42
CA GLY A 44 -8.11 3.81 12.00
C GLY A 44 -7.58 3.15 10.73
N VAL A 45 -6.33 3.42 10.34
CA VAL A 45 -5.65 2.64 9.31
C VAL A 45 -5.46 1.21 9.82
N ASP A 46 -5.83 0.22 9.01
CA ASP A 46 -5.82 -1.20 9.37
C ASP A 46 -4.55 -1.93 8.92
N ILE A 47 -3.93 -1.47 7.84
CA ILE A 47 -2.69 -2.01 7.26
C ILE A 47 -1.84 -0.83 6.84
N LEU A 48 -0.55 -0.88 7.13
CA LEU A 48 0.40 0.14 6.67
C LEU A 48 1.20 -0.34 5.48
N GLU A 49 1.26 0.49 4.47
CA GLU A 49 2.12 0.34 3.30
C GLU A 49 3.28 1.34 3.41
N LEU A 50 4.46 0.83 3.66
CA LEU A 50 5.68 1.60 3.89
C LEU A 50 6.51 1.64 2.62
N GLY A 51 6.56 2.80 1.95
CA GLY A 51 7.41 3.01 0.78
C GLY A 51 8.88 3.05 1.17
N LEU A 52 9.69 2.15 0.61
CA LEU A 52 11.14 2.24 0.67
C LEU A 52 11.59 3.24 -0.40
N PRO A 53 12.20 4.38 -0.03
CA PRO A 53 12.52 5.42 -1.00
C PRO A 53 13.55 4.95 -2.02
N PHE A 54 13.35 5.34 -3.27
CA PHE A 54 14.22 5.01 -4.39
C PHE A 54 14.45 6.24 -5.27
N SER A 55 15.63 6.33 -5.90
CA SER A 55 16.01 7.49 -6.73
C SER A 55 15.25 7.59 -8.05
N ASP A 56 14.84 6.42 -8.61
CA ASP A 56 14.26 6.32 -9.94
C ASP A 56 12.87 5.66 -9.92
N PRO A 57 11.87 6.27 -9.25
CA PRO A 57 10.58 5.65 -8.96
C PRO A 57 9.63 5.81 -10.16
N ILE A 58 9.86 5.05 -11.22
CA ILE A 58 9.20 5.17 -12.54
C ILE A 58 7.69 4.90 -12.53
N ALA A 59 7.20 4.14 -11.55
CA ALA A 59 5.76 3.84 -11.41
C ALA A 59 5.01 4.88 -10.56
N ASP A 60 5.72 5.80 -9.90
CA ASP A 60 5.15 6.75 -8.96
C ASP A 60 4.80 8.09 -9.59
N GLY A 61 3.76 8.74 -9.07
CA GLY A 61 3.42 10.13 -9.41
C GLY A 61 4.30 11.15 -8.67
N PRO A 62 4.25 12.43 -9.08
CA PRO A 62 5.13 13.48 -8.54
C PRO A 62 5.11 13.62 -7.00
N THR A 63 3.95 13.42 -6.37
CA THR A 63 3.81 13.49 -4.91
C THR A 63 4.68 12.46 -4.21
N ILE A 64 4.64 11.20 -4.66
CA ILE A 64 5.43 10.09 -4.07
C ILE A 64 6.89 10.24 -4.46
N GLN A 65 7.21 10.63 -5.71
CA GLN A 65 8.59 10.91 -6.13
C GLN A 65 9.25 11.96 -5.24
N ASN A 66 8.56 13.08 -4.97
CA ASN A 66 9.07 14.12 -4.10
C ASN A 66 9.25 13.65 -2.65
N ALA A 67 8.35 12.82 -2.13
CA ALA A 67 8.50 12.20 -0.81
C ALA A 67 9.73 11.29 -0.75
N SER A 68 9.96 10.46 -1.78
CA SER A 68 11.16 9.62 -1.90
C SER A 68 12.44 10.46 -1.90
N LEU A 69 12.46 11.56 -2.65
CA LEU A 69 13.61 12.50 -2.66
C LEU A 69 13.87 13.10 -1.27
N ARG A 70 12.84 13.50 -0.52
CA ARG A 70 13.00 14.02 0.85
C ARG A 70 13.56 12.94 1.78
N ALA A 71 13.00 11.73 1.72
CA ALA A 71 13.45 10.61 2.54
C ALA A 71 14.91 10.20 2.24
N LEU A 72 15.31 10.18 0.97
CA LEU A 72 16.70 9.91 0.58
C LEU A 72 17.65 11.01 1.08
N LYS A 73 17.26 12.29 0.96
CA LYS A 73 18.02 13.41 1.51
C LYS A 73 18.16 13.35 3.04
N ALA A 74 17.17 12.79 3.72
CA ALA A 74 17.21 12.53 5.17
C ALA A 74 18.05 11.30 5.56
N GLY A 75 18.69 10.63 4.59
CA GLY A 75 19.59 9.51 4.80
C GLY A 75 18.90 8.15 4.94
N THR A 76 17.65 8.02 4.51
CA THR A 76 16.91 6.75 4.60
C THR A 76 17.50 5.70 3.66
N THR A 77 17.83 4.54 4.23
CA THR A 77 18.37 3.37 3.52
C THR A 77 17.47 2.15 3.76
N PRO A 78 17.63 1.05 2.99
CA PRO A 78 16.87 -0.18 3.25
C PRO A 78 17.03 -0.70 4.69
N LYS A 79 18.22 -0.61 5.28
CA LYS A 79 18.46 -0.98 6.69
C LYS A 79 17.68 -0.08 7.65
N CYS A 80 17.67 1.24 7.39
CA CYS A 80 16.90 2.20 8.18
C CYS A 80 15.40 1.87 8.14
N VAL A 81 14.86 1.53 6.96
CA VAL A 81 13.45 1.13 6.83
C VAL A 81 13.14 -0.12 7.65
N LEU A 82 13.98 -1.16 7.60
CA LEU A 82 13.79 -2.36 8.40
C LEU A 82 13.87 -2.08 9.92
N GLU A 83 14.72 -1.16 10.33
CA GLU A 83 14.78 -0.76 11.75
C GLU A 83 13.53 0.00 12.20
N ILE A 84 12.99 0.89 11.35
CA ILE A 84 11.71 1.56 11.60
C ILE A 84 10.58 0.53 11.70
N VAL A 85 10.54 -0.46 10.81
CA VAL A 85 9.56 -1.57 10.87
C VAL A 85 9.62 -2.28 12.23
N LYS A 86 10.82 -2.64 12.71
CA LYS A 86 10.98 -3.25 14.05
C LYS A 86 10.42 -2.37 15.15
N GLN A 87 10.74 -1.07 15.13
CA GLN A 87 10.24 -0.12 16.14
C GLN A 87 8.71 0.01 16.10
N ILE A 88 8.09 0.02 14.92
CA ILE A 88 6.64 -0.01 14.78
C ILE A 88 6.09 -1.30 15.42
N LYS A 89 6.66 -2.45 15.09
CA LYS A 89 6.19 -3.77 15.59
C LYS A 89 6.34 -3.96 17.10
N THR A 90 7.25 -3.23 17.76
CA THR A 90 7.33 -3.25 19.23
C THR A 90 6.17 -2.55 19.92
N LYS A 91 5.47 -1.64 19.22
CA LYS A 91 4.41 -0.80 19.79
C LYS A 91 3.03 -1.17 19.26
N GLN A 92 2.97 -1.66 18.01
CA GLN A 92 1.73 -1.81 17.26
C GLN A 92 1.63 -3.20 16.63
N ASP A 93 0.51 -3.88 16.86
CA ASP A 93 0.19 -5.14 16.17
C ASP A 93 -0.64 -4.87 14.91
N ILE A 94 -0.01 -4.26 13.91
CA ILE A 94 -0.61 -3.93 12.62
C ILE A 94 0.18 -4.63 11.51
N PRO A 95 -0.48 -5.19 10.47
CA PRO A 95 0.25 -5.70 9.30
C PRO A 95 1.01 -4.59 8.59
N LEU A 96 2.27 -4.87 8.26
CA LEU A 96 3.18 -3.98 7.55
C LEU A 96 3.54 -4.58 6.20
N VAL A 97 3.30 -3.81 5.15
CA VAL A 97 3.68 -4.14 3.76
C VAL A 97 4.74 -3.13 3.33
N ILE A 98 5.81 -3.59 2.69
CA ILE A 98 6.78 -2.69 2.06
C ILE A 98 6.50 -2.59 0.57
N MET A 99 6.33 -1.36 0.07
CA MET A 99 6.37 -1.04 -1.36
C MET A 99 7.77 -0.61 -1.73
N THR A 100 8.40 -1.28 -2.69
CA THR A 100 9.76 -0.99 -3.16
C THR A 100 9.92 -1.35 -4.61
N TYR A 101 10.92 -0.76 -5.26
CA TYR A 101 11.36 -1.18 -6.58
C TYR A 101 12.30 -2.40 -6.51
N TYR A 102 12.42 -3.15 -7.60
CA TYR A 102 13.21 -4.39 -7.58
C TYR A 102 14.71 -4.15 -7.42
N ASN A 103 15.25 -3.07 -7.98
CA ASN A 103 16.69 -2.78 -7.90
C ASN A 103 17.23 -2.67 -6.47
N PRO A 104 16.62 -1.96 -5.49
CA PRO A 104 17.03 -2.01 -4.09
C PRO A 104 17.06 -3.43 -3.50
N VAL A 105 16.05 -4.25 -3.81
CA VAL A 105 15.94 -5.64 -3.35
C VAL A 105 17.08 -6.49 -3.94
N PHE A 106 17.31 -6.35 -5.25
CA PHE A 106 18.35 -7.06 -5.97
C PHE A 106 19.75 -6.71 -5.45
N LYS A 107 20.04 -5.41 -5.25
CA LYS A 107 21.34 -4.96 -4.70
C LYS A 107 21.58 -5.40 -3.26
N TYR A 108 20.53 -5.50 -2.45
CA TYR A 108 20.65 -6.02 -1.08
C TYR A 108 20.90 -7.55 -1.07
N GLY A 109 20.45 -8.23 -2.13
CA GLY A 109 20.34 -9.67 -2.26
C GLY A 109 18.96 -10.18 -1.89
N VAL A 110 18.18 -10.66 -2.89
CA VAL A 110 16.76 -10.98 -2.79
C VAL A 110 16.45 -11.84 -1.55
N LYS A 111 17.13 -12.98 -1.39
CA LYS A 111 16.89 -13.90 -0.27
C LYS A 111 17.20 -13.24 1.09
N ARG A 112 18.32 -12.54 1.18
CA ARG A 112 18.78 -11.88 2.40
C ARG A 112 17.78 -10.78 2.81
N PHE A 113 17.37 -9.95 1.85
CA PHE A 113 16.43 -8.85 2.12
C PHE A 113 15.09 -9.35 2.68
N LEU A 114 14.54 -10.42 2.10
CA LEU A 114 13.28 -11.01 2.55
C LEU A 114 13.40 -11.65 3.94
N ILE A 115 14.53 -12.30 4.24
CA ILE A 115 14.79 -12.85 5.58
C ILE A 115 14.90 -11.72 6.61
N ASP A 116 15.71 -10.69 6.34
CA ASP A 116 15.91 -9.56 7.24
C ASP A 116 14.58 -8.79 7.45
N ALA A 117 13.77 -8.64 6.37
CA ALA A 117 12.45 -8.04 6.44
C ALA A 117 11.47 -8.86 7.29
N LYS A 118 11.47 -10.18 7.15
CA LYS A 118 10.66 -11.06 8.00
C LYS A 118 11.02 -10.94 9.46
N MET A 119 12.30 -10.93 9.76
CA MET A 119 12.83 -10.75 11.13
C MET A 119 12.46 -9.36 11.69
N ALA A 120 12.36 -8.35 10.84
CA ALA A 120 11.89 -7.02 11.23
C ALA A 120 10.37 -6.99 11.50
N GLY A 121 9.59 -7.94 10.98
CA GLY A 121 8.14 -8.02 11.17
C GLY A 121 7.33 -7.60 9.93
N VAL A 122 7.95 -7.52 8.74
CA VAL A 122 7.25 -7.29 7.48
C VAL A 122 6.34 -8.47 7.15
N ASN A 123 5.12 -8.20 6.71
CA ASN A 123 4.15 -9.21 6.34
C ASN A 123 4.08 -9.46 4.83
N GLY A 124 4.38 -8.46 4.00
CA GLY A 124 4.31 -8.60 2.54
C GLY A 124 5.10 -7.53 1.79
N PHE A 125 5.27 -7.75 0.49
CA PHE A 125 5.90 -6.79 -0.42
C PHE A 125 5.06 -6.52 -1.65
N ILE A 126 5.13 -5.26 -2.09
CA ILE A 126 4.66 -4.76 -3.38
C ILE A 126 5.88 -4.30 -4.17
N ILE A 127 6.11 -4.87 -5.36
CA ILE A 127 7.23 -4.51 -6.25
C ILE A 127 6.63 -4.14 -7.62
N PRO A 128 6.34 -2.85 -7.88
CA PRO A 128 5.58 -2.43 -9.05
C PRO A 128 6.27 -2.67 -10.39
N ASP A 129 7.59 -2.68 -10.40
CA ASP A 129 8.45 -2.89 -11.58
C ASP A 129 8.89 -4.34 -11.79
N LEU A 130 8.41 -5.29 -10.96
CA LEU A 130 8.67 -6.72 -11.13
C LEU A 130 7.45 -7.41 -11.76
N PRO A 131 7.46 -7.69 -13.08
CA PRO A 131 6.36 -8.40 -13.72
C PRO A 131 6.32 -9.86 -13.29
N ILE A 132 5.12 -10.46 -13.30
CA ILE A 132 4.89 -11.84 -12.87
C ILE A 132 5.75 -12.83 -13.66
N GLU A 133 6.08 -12.49 -14.91
CA GLU A 133 6.87 -13.29 -15.83
C GLU A 133 8.34 -13.44 -15.38
N GLU A 134 8.86 -12.50 -14.59
CA GLU A 134 10.25 -12.46 -14.08
C GLU A 134 10.33 -12.68 -12.57
N ALA A 135 9.20 -12.97 -11.92
CA ALA A 135 9.10 -12.97 -10.46
C ALA A 135 9.42 -14.31 -9.79
N ASP A 136 9.83 -15.36 -10.51
CA ASP A 136 9.94 -16.72 -9.96
C ASP A 136 10.96 -16.81 -8.82
N GLU A 137 12.16 -16.25 -8.97
CA GLU A 137 13.17 -16.24 -7.91
C GLU A 137 12.66 -15.50 -6.66
N TYR A 138 12.08 -14.32 -6.86
CA TYR A 138 11.49 -13.51 -5.79
C TYR A 138 10.37 -14.28 -5.07
N ARG A 139 9.43 -14.90 -5.81
CA ARG A 139 8.30 -15.66 -5.25
C ARG A 139 8.76 -16.86 -4.42
N GLN A 140 9.78 -17.59 -4.92
CA GLN A 140 10.35 -18.71 -4.20
C GLN A 140 11.05 -18.27 -2.90
N ALA A 141 11.81 -17.17 -2.95
CA ALA A 141 12.44 -16.60 -1.77
C ALA A 141 11.41 -16.07 -0.77
N ALA A 142 10.34 -15.38 -1.23
CA ALA A 142 9.25 -14.89 -0.40
C ALA A 142 8.50 -16.04 0.30
N LYS A 143 8.20 -17.12 -0.42
CA LYS A 143 7.59 -18.32 0.15
C LYS A 143 8.47 -18.93 1.25
N THR A 144 9.78 -19.03 1.03
CA THR A 144 10.72 -19.55 2.02
C THR A 144 10.80 -18.65 3.26
N ALA A 145 10.78 -17.34 3.07
CA ALA A 145 10.78 -16.35 4.16
C ALA A 145 9.40 -16.17 4.83
N GLN A 146 8.35 -16.81 4.32
CA GLN A 146 6.96 -16.63 4.77
C GLN A 146 6.52 -15.15 4.70
N ILE A 147 6.80 -14.52 3.58
CA ILE A 147 6.41 -13.15 3.24
C ILE A 147 5.39 -13.20 2.09
N GLU A 148 4.34 -12.41 2.22
CA GLU A 148 3.29 -12.34 1.21
C GLU A 148 3.74 -11.56 -0.03
N THR A 149 3.38 -12.07 -1.20
CA THR A 149 3.62 -11.42 -2.50
C THR A 149 2.36 -10.72 -2.96
N ILE A 150 2.45 -9.43 -3.25
CA ILE A 150 1.31 -8.60 -3.67
C ILE A 150 1.63 -8.06 -5.06
N PHE A 151 0.93 -8.59 -6.06
CA PHE A 151 1.10 -8.15 -7.44
C PHE A 151 0.03 -7.16 -7.86
N LEU A 152 0.36 -6.37 -8.90
CA LEU A 152 -0.48 -5.32 -9.42
C LEU A 152 -1.25 -5.80 -10.66
N ALA A 153 -2.53 -5.43 -10.72
CA ALA A 153 -3.32 -5.49 -11.94
C ALA A 153 -3.78 -4.08 -12.33
N SER A 154 -3.90 -3.83 -13.62
CA SER A 154 -4.29 -2.54 -14.19
C SER A 154 -5.42 -2.71 -15.23
N PRO A 155 -6.04 -1.63 -15.72
CA PRO A 155 -7.03 -1.71 -16.79
C PRO A 155 -6.54 -2.43 -18.06
N ALA A 156 -5.23 -2.37 -18.31
CA ALA A 156 -4.59 -3.01 -19.47
C ALA A 156 -4.27 -4.51 -19.26
N THR A 157 -4.49 -5.05 -18.06
CA THR A 157 -4.20 -6.45 -17.77
C THR A 157 -5.22 -7.36 -18.47
N SER A 158 -4.74 -8.28 -19.34
CA SER A 158 -5.60 -9.26 -20.01
C SER A 158 -6.18 -10.27 -19.01
N PRO A 159 -7.32 -10.91 -19.31
CA PRO A 159 -7.92 -11.93 -18.42
C PRO A 159 -6.98 -13.08 -18.09
N GLN A 160 -6.22 -13.59 -19.06
CA GLN A 160 -5.27 -14.69 -18.86
C GLN A 160 -4.13 -14.26 -17.92
N ARG A 161 -3.60 -13.04 -18.10
CA ARG A 161 -2.56 -12.50 -17.24
C ARG A 161 -3.10 -12.19 -15.83
N LEU A 162 -4.34 -11.70 -15.73
CA LEU A 162 -4.99 -11.45 -14.45
C LEU A 162 -5.11 -12.74 -13.62
N GLN A 163 -5.51 -13.85 -14.24
CA GLN A 163 -5.56 -15.15 -13.56
C GLN A 163 -4.17 -15.54 -12.99
N ARG A 164 -3.12 -15.43 -13.80
CA ARG A 164 -1.74 -15.73 -13.35
C ARG A 164 -1.29 -14.80 -12.20
N ILE A 165 -1.64 -13.52 -12.26
CA ILE A 165 -1.36 -12.55 -11.19
C ILE A 165 -2.09 -12.92 -9.90
N VAL A 166 -3.36 -13.29 -9.98
CA VAL A 166 -4.15 -13.74 -8.82
C VAL A 166 -3.53 -14.99 -8.20
N ASP A 167 -3.16 -15.98 -9.00
CA ASP A 167 -2.58 -17.24 -8.54
C ASP A 167 -1.17 -17.06 -7.94
N ALA A 168 -0.48 -15.98 -8.30
CA ALA A 168 0.85 -15.63 -7.78
C ALA A 168 0.80 -14.72 -6.54
N SER A 169 -0.33 -14.07 -6.30
CA SER A 169 -0.51 -13.17 -5.16
C SER A 169 -0.95 -13.94 -3.92
N SER A 170 -0.52 -13.52 -2.73
CA SER A 170 -0.86 -14.23 -1.49
C SER A 170 -1.40 -13.33 -0.37
N GLY A 171 -1.09 -12.04 -0.35
CA GLY A 171 -1.65 -11.08 0.60
C GLY A 171 -3.01 -10.54 0.14
N PHE A 172 -2.97 -9.73 -0.90
CA PHE A 172 -4.11 -9.21 -1.64
C PHE A 172 -3.71 -8.94 -3.09
N LEU A 173 -4.71 -8.79 -3.97
CA LEU A 173 -4.48 -8.27 -5.32
C LEU A 173 -4.55 -6.74 -5.26
N TYR A 174 -3.49 -6.05 -5.71
CA TYR A 174 -3.47 -4.59 -5.83
C TYR A 174 -4.04 -4.17 -7.19
N LEU A 175 -5.24 -3.58 -7.20
CA LEU A 175 -5.83 -3.04 -8.41
C LEU A 175 -5.48 -1.56 -8.54
N VAL A 176 -4.68 -1.23 -9.55
CA VAL A 176 -4.31 0.14 -9.89
C VAL A 176 -5.44 0.74 -10.71
N SER A 177 -6.11 1.77 -10.17
CA SER A 177 -7.14 2.52 -10.87
C SER A 177 -6.72 3.99 -10.98
N ARG A 178 -7.21 4.73 -11.97
CA ARG A 178 -7.00 6.17 -12.07
C ARG A 178 -8.28 6.89 -11.71
N PHE A 179 -8.28 7.62 -10.60
CA PHE A 179 -9.28 8.65 -10.33
C PHE A 179 -8.68 10.00 -10.76
N GLY A 180 -9.17 10.54 -11.88
CA GLY A 180 -8.84 11.90 -12.34
C GLY A 180 -7.59 12.01 -13.20
N VAL A 181 -7.73 12.63 -14.26
CA VAL A 181 -7.11 13.56 -15.20
C VAL A 181 -7.26 13.13 -16.65
N THR A 182 -7.88 13.99 -17.34
CA THR A 182 -7.93 14.46 -18.73
C THR A 182 -9.28 14.28 -19.42
N GLY A 183 -9.87 15.42 -19.64
CA GLY A 183 -10.77 15.91 -20.64
C GLY A 183 -11.54 14.88 -21.49
N ILE A 184 -12.79 14.86 -21.29
CA ILE A 184 -14.00 14.41 -21.98
C ILE A 184 -14.82 13.59 -20.99
N GLN A 185 -16.00 14.10 -20.71
CA GLN A 185 -16.98 13.65 -19.73
C GLN A 185 -17.60 12.28 -20.08
N THR A 186 -16.93 11.23 -19.75
CA THR A 186 -17.54 10.01 -19.24
C THR A 186 -16.81 9.73 -17.94
N SER A 187 -17.52 9.70 -16.83
CA SER A 187 -16.92 9.81 -15.51
C SER A 187 -15.80 8.78 -15.33
N VAL A 188 -14.58 9.23 -15.06
CA VAL A 188 -13.40 8.40 -14.70
C VAL A 188 -13.78 7.44 -13.54
N GLU A 189 -14.77 7.81 -12.78
CA GLU A 189 -15.39 7.05 -11.71
C GLU A 189 -16.07 5.77 -12.20
N ASP A 190 -16.78 5.80 -13.33
CA ASP A 190 -17.43 4.62 -13.91
C ASP A 190 -16.40 3.61 -14.43
N THR A 191 -15.26 4.09 -14.89
CA THR A 191 -14.15 3.25 -15.34
C THR A 191 -13.59 2.39 -14.21
N THR A 192 -13.43 2.96 -12.98
CA THR A 192 -12.93 2.21 -11.82
C THR A 192 -13.95 1.19 -11.33
N VAL A 193 -15.22 1.55 -11.24
CA VAL A 193 -16.29 0.62 -10.86
C VAL A 193 -16.38 -0.55 -11.83
N ASN A 194 -16.33 -0.28 -13.14
CA ASN A 194 -16.34 -1.32 -14.18
C ASN A 194 -15.10 -2.22 -14.10
N LEU A 195 -13.93 -1.64 -13.79
CA LEU A 195 -12.70 -2.40 -13.60
C LEU A 195 -12.79 -3.33 -12.38
N ILE A 196 -13.32 -2.86 -11.25
CA ILE A 196 -13.54 -3.69 -10.06
C ILE A 196 -14.46 -4.87 -10.42
N LYS A 197 -15.61 -4.60 -11.05
CA LYS A 197 -16.56 -5.64 -11.48
C LYS A 197 -15.94 -6.66 -12.44
N LYS A 198 -15.04 -6.21 -13.34
CA LYS A 198 -14.30 -7.09 -14.26
C LYS A 198 -13.31 -8.00 -13.55
N VAL A 199 -12.67 -7.51 -12.49
CA VAL A 199 -11.62 -8.22 -11.73
C VAL A 199 -12.21 -9.15 -10.66
N GLN A 200 -13.34 -8.76 -10.07
CA GLN A 200 -13.99 -9.48 -8.96
C GLN A 200 -14.21 -10.99 -9.20
N PRO A 201 -14.64 -11.47 -10.40
CA PRO A 201 -14.80 -12.90 -10.64
C PRO A 201 -13.50 -13.70 -10.49
N PHE A 202 -12.33 -13.09 -10.69
CA PHE A 202 -11.04 -13.75 -10.56
C PHE A 202 -10.55 -13.80 -9.11
N THR A 203 -10.94 -12.83 -8.27
CA THR A 203 -10.47 -12.68 -6.89
C THR A 203 -11.42 -13.26 -5.85
N SER A 204 -12.73 -13.31 -6.16
CA SER A 204 -13.77 -13.74 -5.22
C SER A 204 -13.54 -15.17 -4.71
N GLY A 205 -13.48 -15.30 -3.38
CA GLY A 205 -13.22 -16.58 -2.70
C GLY A 205 -11.75 -17.05 -2.76
N LYS A 206 -10.85 -16.31 -3.43
CA LYS A 206 -9.43 -16.66 -3.58
C LYS A 206 -8.51 -15.70 -2.84
N ILE A 207 -8.60 -14.41 -3.16
CA ILE A 207 -7.72 -13.38 -2.60
C ILE A 207 -8.48 -12.06 -2.43
N PRO A 208 -8.25 -11.28 -1.35
CA PRO A 208 -8.85 -9.96 -1.19
C PRO A 208 -8.45 -9.00 -2.31
N LEU A 209 -9.36 -8.12 -2.70
CA LEU A 209 -9.15 -7.07 -3.68
C LEU A 209 -8.94 -5.73 -3.00
N ALA A 210 -7.74 -5.16 -3.11
CA ALA A 210 -7.43 -3.81 -2.65
C ALA A 210 -7.30 -2.86 -3.85
N VAL A 211 -7.94 -1.68 -3.76
CA VAL A 211 -7.97 -0.69 -4.85
C VAL A 211 -7.23 0.56 -4.42
N GLY A 212 -6.27 0.98 -5.23
CA GLY A 212 -5.47 2.17 -5.01
C GLY A 212 -5.45 3.10 -6.22
N PHE A 213 -4.75 4.21 -6.09
CA PHE A 213 -4.59 5.33 -7.02
C PHE A 213 -5.74 6.35 -7.04
N GLY A 214 -5.39 7.57 -6.60
CA GLY A 214 -6.25 8.75 -6.65
C GLY A 214 -7.37 8.79 -5.61
N ILE A 215 -7.44 7.81 -4.70
CA ILE A 215 -8.39 7.82 -3.59
C ILE A 215 -7.91 8.86 -2.55
N SER A 216 -8.74 9.90 -2.36
CA SER A 216 -8.39 11.01 -1.45
C SER A 216 -9.58 11.58 -0.69
N LYS A 217 -10.80 11.14 -1.02
CA LYS A 217 -12.06 11.64 -0.44
C LYS A 217 -12.96 10.50 0.01
N PRO A 218 -13.82 10.72 1.01
CA PRO A 218 -14.80 9.73 1.48
C PRO A 218 -15.70 9.16 0.37
N GLU A 219 -16.08 9.99 -0.61
CA GLU A 219 -16.92 9.59 -1.74
C GLU A 219 -16.21 8.56 -2.62
N HIS A 220 -14.90 8.74 -2.85
CA HIS A 220 -14.08 7.75 -3.60
C HIS A 220 -14.05 6.41 -2.86
N VAL A 221 -13.85 6.45 -1.52
CA VAL A 221 -13.84 5.25 -0.67
C VAL A 221 -15.17 4.52 -0.77
N LYS A 222 -16.30 5.20 -0.50
CA LYS A 222 -17.64 4.61 -0.56
C LYS A 222 -17.91 3.95 -1.91
N ARG A 223 -17.54 4.61 -3.01
CA ARG A 223 -17.78 4.13 -4.37
C ARG A 223 -16.99 2.85 -4.68
N VAL A 224 -15.71 2.81 -4.30
CA VAL A 224 -14.85 1.65 -4.47
C VAL A 224 -15.35 0.46 -3.64
N ILE A 225 -15.74 0.70 -2.40
CA ILE A 225 -16.29 -0.33 -1.51
C ILE A 225 -17.63 -0.87 -2.04
N SER A 226 -18.54 0.02 -2.45
CA SER A 226 -19.84 -0.37 -3.03
C SER A 226 -19.69 -1.15 -4.34
N ALA A 227 -18.59 -0.96 -5.07
CA ALA A 227 -18.27 -1.74 -6.26
C ALA A 227 -17.73 -3.15 -5.95
N GLY A 228 -17.41 -3.46 -4.69
CA GLY A 228 -17.00 -4.80 -4.23
C GLY A 228 -15.53 -4.96 -3.86
N ALA A 229 -14.79 -3.86 -3.65
CA ALA A 229 -13.43 -3.95 -3.11
C ALA A 229 -13.44 -4.35 -1.61
N ASP A 230 -12.46 -5.13 -1.19
CA ASP A 230 -12.25 -5.55 0.20
C ASP A 230 -11.40 -4.54 0.98
N ALA A 231 -10.58 -3.76 0.28
CA ALA A 231 -9.74 -2.72 0.86
C ALA A 231 -9.56 -1.53 -0.08
N VAL A 232 -9.26 -0.37 0.50
CA VAL A 232 -8.85 0.84 -0.22
C VAL A 232 -7.46 1.26 0.22
N ILE A 233 -6.64 1.71 -0.74
CA ILE A 233 -5.27 2.18 -0.50
C ILE A 233 -5.22 3.68 -0.73
N VAL A 234 -4.76 4.40 0.28
CA VAL A 234 -4.64 5.86 0.27
C VAL A 234 -3.18 6.24 0.51
N GLY A 235 -2.57 6.91 -0.46
CA GLY A 235 -1.16 7.32 -0.38
C GLY A 235 -1.01 8.83 -0.54
N SER A 236 -1.18 9.36 -1.77
CA SER A 236 -0.89 10.76 -2.09
C SER A 236 -1.62 11.77 -1.18
N ALA A 237 -2.82 11.44 -0.68
CA ALA A 237 -3.54 12.28 0.26
C ALA A 237 -2.77 12.44 1.59
N PHE A 238 -2.26 11.34 2.15
CA PHE A 238 -1.46 11.37 3.38
C PHE A 238 -0.10 12.03 3.14
N ILE A 239 0.58 11.70 2.03
CA ILE A 239 1.87 12.34 1.67
C ILE A 239 1.73 13.85 1.54
N ASN A 240 0.66 14.36 0.95
CA ASN A 240 0.41 15.80 0.85
C ASN A 240 0.22 16.48 2.22
N ILE A 241 -0.33 15.76 3.21
CA ILE A 241 -0.41 16.27 4.58
C ILE A 241 0.99 16.22 5.22
N VAL A 242 1.71 15.10 5.08
CA VAL A 242 3.09 14.94 5.61
C VAL A 242 4.04 16.00 5.07
N GLN A 243 3.92 16.39 3.80
CA GLN A 243 4.76 17.41 3.18
C GLN A 243 4.71 18.76 3.94
N ARG A 244 3.61 19.06 4.64
CA ARG A 244 3.44 20.28 5.46
C ARG A 244 4.06 20.16 6.85
N SER A 245 4.53 18.98 7.25
CA SER A 245 5.10 18.69 8.57
C SER A 245 6.31 19.59 8.91
N ALA A 246 7.09 19.97 7.90
CA ALA A 246 8.22 20.89 8.07
C ALA A 246 7.82 22.27 8.65
N GLN A 247 6.56 22.69 8.49
CA GLN A 247 6.05 23.98 8.98
C GLN A 247 5.44 23.86 10.38
N ASN A 248 4.74 22.78 10.69
CA ASN A 248 4.12 22.54 12.00
C ASN A 248 3.80 21.05 12.21
N HIS A 249 4.72 20.34 12.81
CA HIS A 249 4.63 18.88 12.97
C HIS A 249 3.40 18.45 13.79
N GLY A 250 3.13 19.08 14.91
CA GLY A 250 2.00 18.71 15.78
C GLY A 250 0.63 18.90 15.11
N THR A 251 0.46 19.94 14.32
CA THR A 251 -0.76 20.16 13.53
C THR A 251 -0.90 19.11 12.44
N THR A 252 0.20 18.78 11.77
CA THR A 252 0.23 17.75 10.72
C THR A 252 -0.22 16.38 11.24
N LEU A 253 0.21 15.96 12.42
CA LEU A 253 -0.20 14.68 13.01
C LEU A 253 -1.70 14.64 13.30
N LYS A 254 -2.29 15.73 13.82
CA LYS A 254 -3.74 15.85 14.03
C LYS A 254 -4.52 15.81 12.72
N GLU A 255 -4.01 16.48 11.67
CA GLU A 255 -4.62 16.44 10.34
C GLU A 255 -4.57 15.02 9.73
N LEU A 256 -3.47 14.30 9.89
CA LEU A 256 -3.34 12.91 9.43
C LEU A 256 -4.34 11.99 10.13
N GLU A 257 -4.43 12.09 11.47
CA GLU A 257 -5.38 11.32 12.26
C GLU A 257 -6.82 11.58 11.83
N LEU A 258 -7.20 12.86 11.67
CA LEU A 258 -8.52 13.26 11.20
C LEU A 258 -8.80 12.77 9.77
N ALA A 259 -7.85 12.92 8.85
CA ALA A 259 -7.99 12.47 7.48
C ALA A 259 -8.18 10.94 7.41
N ALA A 260 -7.36 10.19 8.15
CA ALA A 260 -7.48 8.74 8.23
C ALA A 260 -8.83 8.31 8.82
N SER A 261 -9.27 8.95 9.92
CA SER A 261 -10.57 8.67 10.56
C SER A 261 -11.74 8.95 9.62
N THR A 262 -11.70 10.08 8.91
CA THR A 262 -12.74 10.44 7.93
C THR A 262 -12.84 9.40 6.80
N LEU A 263 -11.70 8.93 6.30
CA LEU A 263 -11.66 7.89 5.25
C LEU A 263 -12.05 6.52 5.81
N LYS A 264 -11.66 6.20 7.06
CA LYS A 264 -12.05 4.94 7.71
C LYS A 264 -13.56 4.84 7.92
N VAL A 265 -14.20 5.88 8.38
CA VAL A 265 -15.68 5.92 8.50
C VAL A 265 -16.36 5.63 7.17
N ALA A 266 -15.79 6.09 6.06
CA ALA A 266 -16.33 5.86 4.72
C ALA A 266 -16.16 4.40 4.23
N THR A 267 -15.38 3.55 4.92
CA THR A 267 -15.25 2.10 4.61
C THR A 267 -16.39 1.26 5.19
N LYS A 268 -17.32 1.85 5.93
CA LYS A 268 -18.50 1.15 6.46
C LYS A 268 -19.43 0.72 5.32
N VAL A 269 -19.90 -0.53 5.40
CA VAL A 269 -20.80 -1.17 4.41
C VAL A 269 -22.23 -1.13 4.91
#